data_ca7fecccc6d0846596b7e0c7877159b5
#
_entry.id   ca7fecccc6d0846596b7e0c7877159b5
#
_cell.length_a   1.000
_cell.length_b   1.000
_cell.length_c   1.000
_cell.angle_alpha   90.00
_cell.angle_beta   90.00
_cell.angle_gamma   90.00
#
_symmetry.space_group_name_H-M   'P 1'
#
loop_
_entity.id
_entity.type
_entity.pdbx_description
1 polymer ?
#
loop_
_entity_poly.entity_id
_entity_poly.type
_entity_poly.pdbx_seq_one_letter_code
_entity_poly.pdbx_strand_id
1 'polypeptide(L)'
;MDFKIELIPLAVQDVDRSVEFYGQALGWNVDHDQKVSPELRFVQVTPPGSGCSICFGTGLEMMPTGSSQFIQVVVTGADEACAYLRGRGVECGDVDDQPWGRFVRFDDPDGNRWALQQIVVPS
;
A
#
# COMPACT_ATOMS: atom_id res chain seq x y z
N MET A 1 -18.83 -21.38 3.75
CA MET A 1 -17.47 -21.04 4.25
C MET A 1 -17.12 -19.65 3.75
N ASP A 2 -16.50 -18.84 4.60
CA ASP A 2 -16.10 -17.47 4.23
C ASP A 2 -14.76 -17.47 3.51
N PHE A 3 -14.59 -16.54 2.57
CA PHE A 3 -13.33 -16.33 1.85
C PHE A 3 -12.93 -14.89 2.06
N LYS A 4 -11.93 -14.65 2.90
CA LYS A 4 -11.45 -13.30 3.24
C LYS A 4 -10.06 -13.11 2.66
N ILE A 5 -9.85 -11.99 1.97
CA ILE A 5 -8.53 -11.67 1.43
C ILE A 5 -7.62 -11.32 2.61
N GLU A 6 -6.56 -12.09 2.77
CA GLU A 6 -5.63 -11.93 3.89
C GLU A 6 -4.40 -11.12 3.51
N LEU A 7 -3.82 -11.38 2.33
CA LEU A 7 -2.49 -10.93 2.03
C LEU A 7 -2.31 -10.73 0.53
N ILE A 8 -1.73 -9.60 0.16
CA ILE A 8 -1.39 -9.28 -1.23
C ILE A 8 0.12 -9.09 -1.31
N PRO A 9 0.83 -9.91 -2.10
CA PRO A 9 2.29 -9.76 -2.24
C PRO A 9 2.64 -8.63 -3.20
N LEU A 10 3.72 -7.92 -2.88
CA LEU A 10 4.33 -6.92 -3.75
C LEU A 10 5.74 -7.35 -4.12
N ALA A 11 6.15 -7.10 -5.36
CA ALA A 11 7.53 -7.23 -5.76
C ALA A 11 8.27 -5.94 -5.40
N VAL A 12 9.38 -6.04 -4.67
CA VAL A 12 10.19 -4.89 -4.30
C VAL A 12 11.66 -5.19 -4.57
N GLN A 13 12.43 -4.18 -4.94
CA GLN A 13 13.87 -4.33 -5.20
C GLN A 13 14.71 -4.14 -3.94
N ASP A 14 14.26 -3.27 -3.03
CA ASP A 14 14.99 -2.92 -1.81
C ASP A 14 14.02 -3.00 -0.64
N VAL A 15 14.14 -4.05 0.16
CA VAL A 15 13.22 -4.32 1.25
C VAL A 15 13.29 -3.22 2.32
N ASP A 16 14.50 -2.75 2.66
CA ASP A 16 14.64 -1.68 3.65
C ASP A 16 13.96 -0.39 3.18
N ARG A 17 14.10 -0.05 1.91
CA ARG A 17 13.44 1.11 1.33
C ARG A 17 11.92 0.99 1.41
N SER A 18 11.38 -0.18 1.16
CA SER A 18 9.94 -0.44 1.23
C SER A 18 9.42 -0.40 2.66
N VAL A 19 10.17 -0.93 3.62
CA VAL A 19 9.83 -0.82 5.06
C VAL A 19 9.78 0.65 5.47
N GLU A 20 10.76 1.44 5.05
CA GLU A 20 10.79 2.88 5.32
C GLU A 20 9.58 3.59 4.71
N PHE A 21 9.24 3.27 3.46
CA PHE A 21 8.11 3.89 2.78
C PHE A 21 6.79 3.57 3.46
N TYR A 22 6.49 2.31 3.66
CA TYR A 22 5.21 1.90 4.23
C TYR A 22 5.13 2.16 5.74
N GLY A 23 6.20 1.87 6.48
CA GLY A 23 6.22 1.98 7.92
C GLY A 23 6.46 3.39 8.44
N GLN A 24 7.33 4.16 7.80
CA GLN A 24 7.69 5.51 8.26
C GLN A 24 6.97 6.59 7.46
N ALA A 25 7.10 6.62 6.14
CA ALA A 25 6.48 7.68 5.34
C ALA A 25 4.96 7.60 5.40
N LEU A 26 4.35 6.46 5.12
CA LEU A 26 2.91 6.28 5.24
C LEU A 26 2.43 6.12 6.68
N GLY A 27 3.29 5.66 7.59
CA GLY A 27 2.94 5.43 8.98
C GLY A 27 2.04 4.21 9.19
N TRP A 28 2.08 3.24 8.27
CA TRP A 28 1.31 2.01 8.40
C TRP A 28 2.00 1.03 9.35
N ASN A 29 1.26 0.06 9.87
CA ASN A 29 1.78 -0.87 10.86
C ASN A 29 2.60 -1.98 10.22
N VAL A 30 3.86 -2.11 10.62
CA VAL A 30 4.70 -3.23 10.23
C VAL A 30 4.42 -4.37 11.22
N ASP A 31 3.63 -5.35 10.79
CA ASP A 31 3.21 -6.46 11.65
C ASP A 31 4.35 -7.43 11.91
N HIS A 32 5.12 -7.71 10.86
CA HIS A 32 6.23 -8.64 10.88
C HIS A 32 7.36 -8.13 10.01
N ASP A 33 8.59 -8.30 10.48
CA ASP A 33 9.80 -8.11 9.71
C ASP A 33 10.79 -9.17 10.17
N GLN A 34 10.81 -10.32 9.47
CA GLN A 34 11.59 -11.47 9.86
C GLN A 34 12.71 -11.72 8.87
N LYS A 35 13.94 -11.49 9.31
CA LYS A 35 15.15 -11.80 8.59
C LYS A 35 15.59 -13.21 8.99
N VAL A 36 15.14 -14.22 8.26
CA VAL A 36 15.44 -15.61 8.57
C VAL A 36 16.89 -15.94 8.21
N SER A 37 17.37 -15.44 7.08
CA SER A 37 18.72 -15.62 6.58
C SER A 37 19.05 -14.47 5.62
N PRO A 38 20.29 -14.35 5.13
CA PRO A 38 20.59 -13.34 4.10
C PRO A 38 19.76 -13.50 2.83
N GLU A 39 19.25 -14.70 2.55
CA GLU A 39 18.47 -15.00 1.35
C GLU A 39 16.97 -15.00 1.59
N LEU A 40 16.50 -14.92 2.84
CA LEU A 40 15.07 -15.03 3.16
C LEU A 40 14.65 -14.00 4.19
N ARG A 41 13.81 -13.07 3.75
CA ARG A 41 13.20 -12.05 4.62
C ARG A 41 11.73 -11.90 4.27
N PHE A 42 10.87 -11.84 5.29
CA PHE A 42 9.43 -11.63 5.13
C PHE A 42 9.01 -10.40 5.92
N VAL A 43 8.34 -9.47 5.23
CA VAL A 43 7.76 -8.28 5.84
C VAL A 43 6.27 -8.25 5.55
N GLN A 44 5.47 -8.00 6.59
CA GLN A 44 4.03 -7.82 6.45
C GLN A 44 3.63 -6.48 7.02
N VAL A 45 2.86 -5.72 6.25
CA VAL A 45 2.38 -4.38 6.62
C VAL A 45 0.87 -4.33 6.46
N THR A 46 0.19 -3.75 7.46
CA THR A 46 -1.25 -3.59 7.41
C THR A 46 -1.61 -2.11 7.41
N PRO A 47 -2.33 -1.63 6.37
CA PRO A 47 -2.89 -0.28 6.41
C PRO A 47 -3.85 -0.13 7.59
N PRO A 48 -3.87 1.02 8.27
CA PRO A 48 -4.77 1.22 9.41
C PRO A 48 -6.23 0.93 9.06
N GLY A 49 -6.88 0.11 9.87
CA GLY A 49 -8.28 -0.26 9.69
C GLY A 49 -8.55 -1.33 8.64
N SER A 50 -7.53 -1.82 7.93
CA SER A 50 -7.70 -2.84 6.88
C SER A 50 -7.72 -4.23 7.46
N GLY A 51 -8.60 -5.10 6.94
CA GLY A 51 -8.58 -6.52 7.23
C GLY A 51 -7.65 -7.31 6.32
N CYS A 52 -7.05 -6.66 5.32
CA CYS A 52 -6.12 -7.26 4.38
C CYS A 52 -4.77 -6.57 4.50
N SER A 53 -3.69 -7.34 4.44
CA SER A 53 -2.31 -6.84 4.54
C SER A 53 -1.58 -6.96 3.22
N ILE A 54 -0.44 -6.29 3.11
CA ILE A 54 0.52 -6.51 2.03
C ILE A 54 1.76 -7.19 2.59
N CYS A 55 2.49 -7.89 1.75
CA CYS A 55 3.78 -8.45 2.12
C CYS A 55 4.79 -8.26 1.00
N PHE A 56 6.04 -8.24 1.38
CA PHE A 56 7.17 -8.21 0.48
C PHE A 56 8.40 -8.75 1.20
N GLY A 57 9.47 -8.99 0.46
CA GLY A 57 10.67 -9.50 1.09
C GLY A 57 11.69 -9.99 0.10
N THR A 58 12.55 -10.88 0.57
CA THR A 58 13.61 -11.51 -0.20
C THR A 58 13.39 -13.01 -0.21
N GLY A 59 13.50 -13.63 -1.39
CA GLY A 59 13.40 -15.09 -1.53
C GLY A 59 12.00 -15.66 -1.37
N LEU A 60 10.96 -14.84 -1.43
CA LEU A 60 9.58 -15.29 -1.22
C LEU A 60 8.95 -15.95 -2.44
N GLU A 61 9.41 -15.62 -3.63
CA GLU A 61 8.94 -16.20 -4.91
C GLU A 61 7.42 -16.09 -5.11
N MET A 62 6.81 -15.05 -4.55
CA MET A 62 5.36 -14.83 -4.65
C MET A 62 4.98 -14.01 -5.88
N MET A 63 5.90 -13.16 -6.37
CA MET A 63 5.68 -12.26 -7.50
C MET A 63 6.89 -12.28 -8.43
N PRO A 64 6.67 -12.19 -9.75
CA PRO A 64 7.78 -12.02 -10.69
C PRO A 64 8.57 -10.74 -10.39
N THR A 65 9.89 -10.83 -10.49
CA THR A 65 10.78 -9.68 -10.31
C THR A 65 10.39 -8.56 -11.28
N GLY A 66 10.29 -7.34 -10.78
CA GLY A 66 9.94 -6.16 -11.59
C GLY A 66 8.46 -5.99 -11.89
N SER A 67 7.61 -6.92 -11.44
CA SER A 67 6.17 -6.76 -11.58
C SER A 67 5.64 -5.70 -10.60
N SER A 68 4.44 -5.17 -10.89
CA SER A 68 3.79 -4.18 -10.03
C SER A 68 2.32 -4.51 -9.86
N GLN A 69 1.76 -4.05 -8.75
CA GLN A 69 0.35 -4.19 -8.42
C GLN A 69 -0.36 -2.85 -8.54
N PHE A 70 -1.66 -2.91 -8.73
CA PHE A 70 -2.57 -1.78 -8.57
C PHE A 70 -3.52 -2.15 -7.42
N ILE A 71 -3.51 -1.37 -6.34
CA ILE A 71 -4.30 -1.65 -5.16
C ILE A 71 -5.19 -0.44 -4.86
N GLN A 72 -6.49 -0.69 -4.67
CA GLN A 72 -7.43 0.35 -4.35
C GLN A 72 -7.95 0.15 -2.94
N VAL A 73 -7.91 1.22 -2.15
CA VAL A 73 -8.39 1.22 -0.77
C VAL A 73 -9.41 2.33 -0.58
N VAL A 74 -10.30 2.14 0.39
CA VAL A 74 -11.31 3.14 0.72
C VAL A 74 -10.80 4.00 1.86
N VAL A 75 -10.97 5.32 1.73
CA VAL A 75 -10.68 6.29 2.78
C VAL A 75 -11.93 7.11 3.06
N THR A 76 -11.98 7.74 4.24
CA THR A 76 -13.14 8.55 4.64
C THR A 76 -13.28 9.82 3.79
N GLY A 77 -12.15 10.48 3.50
CA GLY A 77 -12.15 11.70 2.69
C GLY A 77 -10.92 11.79 1.80
N ALA A 78 -11.14 12.12 0.52
CA ALA A 78 -10.04 12.25 -0.44
C ALA A 78 -9.18 13.47 -0.16
N ASP A 79 -9.79 14.60 0.20
CA ASP A 79 -9.04 15.83 0.53
C ASP A 79 -8.16 15.60 1.75
N GLU A 80 -8.69 14.93 2.77
CA GLU A 80 -7.93 14.61 3.98
C GLU A 80 -6.79 13.64 3.67
N ALA A 81 -7.03 12.65 2.82
CA ALA A 81 -6.01 11.69 2.41
C ALA A 81 -4.87 12.38 1.65
N CYS A 82 -5.22 13.29 0.74
CA CYS A 82 -4.22 14.06 -0.01
C CYS A 82 -3.37 14.91 0.93
N ALA A 83 -4.00 15.60 1.87
CA ALA A 83 -3.29 16.42 2.87
C ALA A 83 -2.40 15.55 3.76
N TYR A 84 -2.87 14.39 4.16
CA TYR A 84 -2.09 13.44 4.97
C TYR A 84 -0.81 13.02 4.24
N LEU A 85 -0.94 12.59 2.98
CA LEU A 85 0.22 12.14 2.20
C LEU A 85 1.23 13.26 2.01
N ARG A 86 0.75 14.44 1.60
CA ARG A 86 1.63 15.60 1.37
C ARG A 86 2.30 16.07 2.65
N GLY A 87 1.58 16.06 3.75
CA GLY A 87 2.13 16.41 5.06
C GLY A 87 3.23 15.48 5.53
N ARG A 88 3.26 14.26 5.03
CA ARG A 88 4.30 13.26 5.34
C ARG A 88 5.38 13.17 4.27
N GLY A 89 5.35 14.05 3.28
CA GLY A 89 6.35 14.06 2.22
C GLY A 89 6.15 12.99 1.14
N VAL A 90 4.96 12.39 1.09
CA VAL A 90 4.63 11.42 0.04
C VAL A 90 4.01 12.16 -1.13
N GLU A 91 4.63 12.03 -2.31
CA GLU A 91 4.08 12.62 -3.53
C GLU A 91 2.78 11.93 -3.93
N CYS A 92 1.78 12.71 -4.27
CA CYS A 92 0.52 12.19 -4.78
C CYS A 92 -0.07 13.17 -5.77
N GLY A 93 -0.96 12.67 -6.64
CA GLY A 93 -1.73 13.52 -7.55
C GLY A 93 -2.77 14.33 -6.78
N ASP A 94 -3.35 15.31 -7.46
CA ASP A 94 -4.50 16.03 -6.95
C ASP A 94 -5.72 15.11 -6.87
N VAL A 95 -6.71 15.50 -6.07
CA VAL A 95 -7.97 14.76 -6.00
C VAL A 95 -8.62 14.72 -7.38
N ASP A 96 -8.93 13.51 -7.83
CA ASP A 96 -9.56 13.25 -9.12
C ASP A 96 -11.04 12.87 -8.89
N ASP A 97 -11.95 13.76 -9.30
CA ASP A 97 -13.38 13.55 -9.13
C ASP A 97 -13.94 12.77 -10.31
N GLN A 98 -14.51 11.61 -10.03
CA GLN A 98 -15.15 10.73 -11.01
C GLN A 98 -16.60 10.47 -10.59
N PRO A 99 -17.47 10.04 -11.53
CA PRO A 99 -18.87 9.74 -11.16
C PRO A 99 -19.02 8.68 -10.07
N TRP A 100 -18.04 7.78 -9.94
CA TRP A 100 -18.10 6.67 -8.98
C TRP A 100 -17.25 6.91 -7.74
N GLY A 101 -16.59 8.06 -7.60
CA GLY A 101 -15.81 8.34 -6.41
C GLY A 101 -14.79 9.44 -6.60
N ARG A 102 -14.16 9.81 -5.50
CA ARG A 102 -13.07 10.79 -5.49
C ARG A 102 -11.77 10.06 -5.15
N PHE A 103 -10.73 10.26 -5.97
CA PHE A 103 -9.52 9.44 -5.90
C PHE A 103 -8.28 10.29 -5.65
N VAL A 104 -7.38 9.74 -4.84
CA VAL A 104 -5.99 10.23 -4.70
C VAL A 104 -5.07 9.05 -4.99
N ARG A 105 -4.09 9.26 -5.86
CA ARG A 105 -3.18 8.18 -6.29
C ARG A 105 -1.75 8.50 -5.94
N PHE A 106 -1.03 7.47 -5.51
CA PHE A 106 0.41 7.55 -5.29
C PHE A 106 1.06 6.23 -5.67
N ASP A 107 2.36 6.28 -5.93
CA ASP A 107 3.16 5.08 -6.23
C ASP A 107 4.12 4.83 -5.09
N ASP A 108 4.40 3.55 -4.82
CA ASP A 108 5.50 3.18 -3.95
C ASP A 108 6.84 3.25 -4.71
N PRO A 109 8.00 3.04 -4.05
CA PRO A 109 9.29 3.14 -4.73
C PRO A 109 9.49 2.16 -5.90
N ASP A 110 8.71 1.10 -5.98
CA ASP A 110 8.82 0.07 -7.02
C ASP A 110 7.74 0.19 -8.10
N GLY A 111 6.94 1.25 -8.08
CA GLY A 111 5.89 1.46 -9.06
C GLY A 111 4.59 0.73 -8.77
N ASN A 112 4.44 0.14 -7.58
CA ASN A 112 3.13 -0.35 -7.16
C ASN A 112 2.23 0.86 -6.93
N ARG A 113 1.07 0.85 -7.58
CA ARG A 113 0.16 1.99 -7.55
C ARG A 113 -0.95 1.79 -6.54
N TRP A 114 -1.18 2.81 -5.75
CA TRP A 114 -2.27 2.87 -4.78
C TRP A 114 -3.28 3.93 -5.19
N ALA A 115 -4.56 3.55 -5.17
CA ALA A 115 -5.66 4.48 -5.35
C ALA A 115 -6.45 4.56 -4.05
N LEU A 116 -6.52 5.75 -3.47
CA LEU A 116 -7.30 6.02 -2.26
C LEU A 116 -8.64 6.57 -2.72
N GLN A 117 -9.73 5.86 -2.42
CA GLN A 117 -11.06 6.19 -2.89
C GLN A 117 -11.96 6.66 -1.75
N GLN A 118 -12.52 7.85 -1.91
CA GLN A 118 -13.69 8.26 -1.15
C GLN A 118 -14.92 7.88 -1.95
N ILE A 119 -15.75 7.01 -1.38
CA ILE A 119 -16.97 6.57 -2.06
C ILE A 119 -17.98 7.72 -2.08
N VAL A 120 -18.50 8.00 -3.27
CA VAL A 120 -19.55 9.00 -3.45
C VAL A 120 -20.88 8.25 -3.48
N VAL A 121 -21.77 8.60 -2.56
CA VAL A 121 -23.10 8.02 -2.51
C VAL A 121 -24.03 8.89 -3.36
N PRO A 122 -24.68 8.33 -4.39
CA PRO A 122 -25.63 9.09 -5.19
C PRO A 122 -26.80 9.59 -4.30
N SER A 123 -27.14 10.86 -4.46
CA SER A 123 -28.27 11.46 -3.72
C SER A 123 -29.57 11.27 -4.47
#